data_93a01624599c299fc04d2f41414f52ec
#
_entry.id   93a01624599c299fc04d2f41414f52ec
#
_cell.length_a   1.000
_cell.length_b   1.000
_cell.length_c   1.000
_cell.angle_alpha   90.00
_cell.angle_beta   90.00
_cell.angle_gamma   90.00
#
_symmetry.space_group_name_H-M   'P 1'
#
loop_
_entity.id
_entity.type
_entity.pdbx_description
1 polymer ?
#
loop_
_entity_poly.entity_id
_entity_poly.type
_entity_poly.pdbx_seq_one_letter_code
_entity_poly.pdbx_strand_id
1 'polypeptide(L)'
;MGDALSDADLQLALYCCYELHYRGLAGVNPDWKWDRALLSFRGEIEHAFLDRLRDETGPFACHSLGDIGSALGELIASASGPSLSNFLLESGSLSQIQEFCVHRSAYQRKVADRHTIAVPSLSGDAEVAMAEIQFDDYGRSSAVGRRSTLFADTMTALGLDSAYGAYLDELPGPTLATVNLVSMFGLHRRWRAALVGHLATFEMSSIAPVERYSRALAHLGTGRGGNRFDDVQVAGNPGDGAIARDRLVAAAVETEPHLRDDLLFGAAAVLLVEERFARHLLDAWSVGRSSLVPPGLDLCAALGRHNLDGLDPSPSGFGRGASGPENRS
;
A
#
# COMPACT_ATOMS: atom_id res chain seq x y z
N MET A 1 7.09 23.64 -3.39
CA MET A 1 6.62 22.26 -3.49
C MET A 1 5.63 22.04 -2.35
N GLY A 2 4.49 21.46 -2.63
CA GLY A 2 3.54 21.05 -1.58
C GLY A 2 4.14 19.99 -0.66
N ASP A 3 3.39 19.57 0.36
CA ASP A 3 3.79 18.44 1.22
C ASP A 3 3.68 17.13 0.43
N ALA A 4 4.80 16.50 0.11
CA ALA A 4 4.87 15.31 -0.73
C ALA A 4 4.02 14.12 -0.22
N LEU A 5 3.67 14.07 1.09
CA LEU A 5 2.82 13.03 1.66
C LEU A 5 1.32 13.27 1.40
N SER A 6 0.93 14.49 1.03
CA SER A 6 -0.47 14.87 0.79
C SER A 6 -0.72 15.50 -0.58
N ASP A 7 0.33 15.74 -1.37
CA ASP A 7 0.23 16.26 -2.73
C ASP A 7 -0.45 15.24 -3.65
N ALA A 8 -1.64 15.55 -4.13
CA ALA A 8 -2.46 14.62 -4.91
C ALA A 8 -1.82 14.27 -6.26
N ASP A 9 -1.24 15.26 -6.95
CA ASP A 9 -0.64 15.06 -8.27
C ASP A 9 0.64 14.19 -8.15
N LEU A 10 1.49 14.45 -7.16
CA LEU A 10 2.69 13.66 -6.90
C LEU A 10 2.33 12.20 -6.58
N GLN A 11 1.38 12.01 -5.66
CA GLN A 11 0.99 10.68 -5.22
C GLN A 11 0.27 9.89 -6.32
N LEU A 12 -0.54 10.55 -7.15
CA LEU A 12 -1.17 9.91 -8.29
C LEU A 12 -0.15 9.51 -9.37
N ALA A 13 0.82 10.38 -9.65
CA ALA A 13 1.90 10.07 -10.58
C ALA A 13 2.74 8.88 -10.11
N LEU A 14 3.09 8.80 -8.82
CA LEU A 14 3.74 7.63 -8.23
C LEU A 14 2.90 6.36 -8.37
N TYR A 15 1.61 6.46 -8.05
CA TYR A 15 0.70 5.32 -8.19
C TYR A 15 0.68 4.79 -9.63
N CYS A 16 0.56 5.67 -10.61
CA CYS A 16 0.56 5.29 -12.03
C CYS A 16 1.88 4.62 -12.45
N CYS A 17 3.03 5.18 -12.04
CA CYS A 17 4.33 4.59 -12.31
C CYS A 17 4.47 3.19 -11.69
N TYR A 18 4.00 3.00 -10.46
CA TYR A 18 4.05 1.69 -9.79
C TYR A 18 3.05 0.69 -10.37
N GLU A 19 1.86 1.14 -10.78
CA GLU A 19 0.85 0.27 -11.35
C GLU A 19 1.30 -0.44 -12.62
N LEU A 20 2.20 0.16 -13.39
CA LEU A 20 2.84 -0.48 -14.56
C LEU A 20 3.60 -1.75 -14.20
N HIS A 21 4.06 -1.91 -12.95
CA HIS A 21 4.74 -3.11 -12.47
C HIS A 21 3.80 -4.18 -11.92
N TYR A 22 2.50 -3.89 -11.78
CA TYR A 22 1.47 -4.80 -11.27
C TYR A 22 0.52 -5.24 -12.38
N ARG A 23 -0.63 -4.60 -12.51
CA ARG A 23 -1.67 -4.96 -13.49
C ARG A 23 -1.66 -4.07 -14.73
N GLY A 24 -0.86 -3.01 -14.70
CA GLY A 24 -0.82 -2.01 -15.75
C GLY A 24 -2.05 -1.11 -15.74
N LEU A 25 -2.11 -0.22 -16.72
CA LEU A 25 -3.21 0.72 -16.93
C LEU A 25 -3.87 0.42 -18.27
N ALA A 26 -5.19 0.50 -18.34
CA ALA A 26 -5.94 0.21 -19.56
C ALA A 26 -5.47 1.10 -20.72
N GLY A 27 -5.15 0.47 -21.86
CA GLY A 27 -4.68 1.18 -23.05
C GLY A 27 -3.22 1.63 -23.02
N VAL A 28 -2.49 1.40 -21.93
CA VAL A 28 -1.07 1.77 -21.80
C VAL A 28 -0.16 0.59 -22.16
N ASN A 29 0.85 0.85 -22.98
CA ASN A 29 1.84 -0.18 -23.35
C ASN A 29 2.63 -0.62 -22.10
N PRO A 30 2.68 -1.93 -21.78
CA PRO A 30 3.40 -2.46 -20.61
C PRO A 30 4.91 -2.18 -20.62
N ASP A 31 5.52 -1.86 -21.77
CA ASP A 31 6.94 -1.55 -21.85
C ASP A 31 7.31 -0.19 -21.24
N TRP A 32 6.34 0.70 -21.03
CA TRP A 32 6.56 1.99 -20.35
C TRP A 32 7.21 1.84 -18.97
N LYS A 33 6.99 0.73 -18.27
CA LYS A 33 7.65 0.46 -16.98
C LYS A 33 9.18 0.45 -17.04
N TRP A 34 9.74 0.30 -18.26
CA TRP A 34 11.19 0.28 -18.51
C TRP A 34 11.67 1.53 -19.28
N ASP A 35 10.78 2.47 -19.58
CA ASP A 35 11.15 3.70 -20.25
C ASP A 35 12.09 4.55 -19.38
N ARG A 36 13.18 5.03 -19.98
CA ARG A 36 14.24 5.73 -19.24
C ARG A 36 13.80 7.07 -18.70
N ALA A 37 12.99 7.82 -19.46
CA ALA A 37 12.49 9.12 -19.02
C ALA A 37 11.48 8.95 -17.88
N LEU A 38 10.58 7.97 -17.98
CA LEU A 38 9.62 7.65 -16.92
C LEU A 38 10.31 7.14 -15.65
N LEU A 39 11.37 6.32 -15.78
CA LEU A 39 12.17 5.86 -14.64
C LEU A 39 12.92 7.03 -13.96
N SER A 40 13.45 7.99 -14.74
CA SER A 40 14.07 9.19 -14.17
C SER A 40 13.07 10.05 -13.43
N PHE A 41 11.94 10.34 -14.05
CA PHE A 41 10.84 11.10 -13.44
C PHE A 41 10.35 10.43 -12.14
N ARG A 42 10.09 9.12 -12.18
CA ARG A 42 9.72 8.36 -10.98
C ARG A 42 10.76 8.52 -9.87
N GLY A 43 12.04 8.41 -10.20
CA GLY A 43 13.14 8.57 -9.24
C GLY A 43 13.12 9.94 -8.55
N GLU A 44 12.80 11.02 -9.27
CA GLU A 44 12.74 12.37 -8.70
C GLU A 44 11.59 12.52 -7.69
N ILE A 45 10.39 12.03 -8.05
CA ILE A 45 9.24 12.10 -7.14
C ILE A 45 9.34 11.10 -5.97
N GLU A 46 9.99 9.94 -6.16
CA GLU A 46 10.35 9.02 -5.07
C GLU A 46 11.29 9.69 -4.05
N HIS A 47 12.28 10.46 -4.51
CA HIS A 47 13.18 11.19 -3.61
C HIS A 47 12.40 12.21 -2.76
N ALA A 48 11.53 13.01 -3.37
CA ALA A 48 10.72 13.98 -2.65
C ALA A 48 9.82 13.30 -1.58
N PHE A 49 9.21 12.16 -1.94
CA PHE A 49 8.39 11.36 -1.03
C PHE A 49 9.22 10.77 0.12
N LEU A 50 10.37 10.17 -0.20
CA LEU A 50 11.26 9.54 0.78
C LEU A 50 11.88 10.56 1.74
N ASP A 51 12.34 11.70 1.25
CA ASP A 51 12.92 12.75 2.07
C ASP A 51 11.89 13.27 3.07
N ARG A 52 10.65 13.49 2.62
CA ARG A 52 9.56 13.89 3.50
C ARG A 52 9.23 12.85 4.57
N LEU A 53 9.22 11.57 4.21
CA LEU A 53 9.06 10.48 5.19
C LEU A 53 10.16 10.50 6.26
N ARG A 54 11.43 10.66 5.85
CA ARG A 54 12.57 10.70 6.76
C ARG A 54 12.55 11.91 7.69
N ASP A 55 12.19 13.07 7.15
CA ASP A 55 12.10 14.30 7.94
C ASP A 55 11.08 14.17 9.07
N GLU A 56 9.96 13.46 8.84
CA GLU A 56 8.90 13.32 9.83
C GLU A 56 9.07 12.13 10.76
N THR A 57 9.64 11.02 10.28
CA THR A 57 9.91 9.87 11.15
C THR A 57 11.14 10.11 12.05
N GLY A 58 12.00 11.02 11.66
CA GLY A 58 13.25 11.33 12.38
C GLY A 58 14.29 10.19 12.31
N PRO A 59 15.45 10.40 12.90
CA PRO A 59 16.46 9.36 13.02
C PRO A 59 16.05 8.33 14.07
N PHE A 60 16.16 7.06 13.75
CA PHE A 60 16.03 5.98 14.73
C PHE A 60 17.36 5.91 15.48
N ALA A 61 17.48 6.68 16.59
CA ALA A 61 18.58 6.49 17.51
C ALA A 61 18.50 5.06 18.02
N CYS A 62 19.59 4.34 17.94
CA CYS A 62 19.74 2.97 18.42
C CYS A 62 19.43 2.92 19.93
N HIS A 63 18.15 2.89 20.30
CA HIS A 63 17.65 2.97 21.68
C HIS A 63 17.56 1.59 22.29
N SER A 64 18.39 0.75 22.02
CA SER A 64 18.75 -0.45 22.75
C SER A 64 19.27 -1.52 21.79
N LEU A 65 20.30 -2.20 22.21
CA LEU A 65 20.72 -3.52 21.71
C LEU A 65 19.66 -4.60 22.04
N GLY A 66 18.41 -4.18 22.36
CA GLY A 66 17.29 -5.05 22.66
C GLY A 66 16.72 -5.77 21.45
N ASP A 67 15.87 -6.72 21.73
CA ASP A 67 15.10 -7.46 20.73
C ASP A 67 14.33 -6.53 19.80
N ILE A 68 14.48 -6.71 18.49
CA ILE A 68 13.84 -5.88 17.46
C ILE A 68 12.31 -5.95 17.53
N GLY A 69 11.75 -7.11 17.93
CA GLY A 69 10.31 -7.29 18.13
C GLY A 69 9.76 -6.41 19.24
N SER A 70 10.52 -6.27 20.35
CA SER A 70 10.18 -5.34 21.45
C SER A 70 10.25 -3.88 21.00
N ALA A 71 11.29 -3.49 20.26
CA ALA A 71 11.42 -2.13 19.72
C ALA A 71 10.25 -1.77 18.78
N LEU A 72 9.83 -2.70 17.94
CA LEU A 72 8.68 -2.55 17.06
C LEU A 72 7.37 -2.42 17.86
N GLY A 73 7.19 -3.24 18.91
CA GLY A 73 6.05 -3.15 19.81
C GLY A 73 5.96 -1.81 20.54
N GLU A 74 7.09 -1.28 21.02
CA GLU A 74 7.17 0.06 21.63
C GLU A 74 6.83 1.16 20.64
N LEU A 75 7.30 1.08 19.41
CA LEU A 75 6.99 2.03 18.34
C LEU A 75 5.49 2.04 18.03
N ILE A 76 4.86 0.87 17.89
CA ILE A 76 3.41 0.74 17.67
C ILE A 76 2.63 1.31 18.87
N ALA A 77 3.05 1.00 20.09
CA ALA A 77 2.37 1.47 21.31
C ALA A 77 2.50 3.00 21.50
N SER A 78 3.56 3.61 20.99
CA SER A 78 3.77 5.07 21.03
C SER A 78 2.96 5.86 20.00
N ALA A 79 2.36 5.17 19.02
CA ALA A 79 1.54 5.83 18.01
C ALA A 79 0.30 6.47 18.64
N SER A 80 0.16 7.79 18.49
CA SER A 80 -0.87 8.61 19.17
C SER A 80 -1.91 9.20 18.23
N GLY A 81 -1.97 8.73 16.99
CA GLY A 81 -2.91 9.22 15.99
C GLY A 81 -4.38 8.94 16.31
N PRO A 82 -5.31 9.62 15.64
CA PRO A 82 -6.74 9.41 15.86
C PRO A 82 -7.17 8.02 15.39
N SER A 83 -8.04 7.38 16.16
CA SER A 83 -8.54 6.04 15.81
C SER A 83 -9.76 6.10 14.91
N LEU A 84 -9.54 5.93 13.61
CA LEU A 84 -10.59 5.86 12.60
C LEU A 84 -11.57 4.70 12.87
N SER A 85 -11.05 3.54 13.32
CA SER A 85 -11.89 2.37 13.62
C SER A 85 -12.81 2.58 14.83
N ASN A 86 -12.37 3.33 15.86
CA ASN A 86 -13.22 3.71 16.97
C ASN A 86 -14.33 4.66 16.50
N PHE A 87 -13.97 5.68 15.73
CA PHE A 87 -14.96 6.63 15.20
C PHE A 87 -16.03 5.91 14.38
N LEU A 88 -15.64 5.04 13.44
CA LEU A 88 -16.59 4.31 12.60
C LEU A 88 -17.48 3.36 13.39
N LEU A 89 -16.97 2.73 14.45
CA LEU A 89 -17.75 1.86 15.33
C LEU A 89 -18.76 2.65 16.18
N GLU A 90 -18.36 3.80 16.74
CA GLU A 90 -19.14 4.53 17.74
C GLU A 90 -20.11 5.53 17.12
N SER A 91 -19.73 6.13 15.99
CA SER A 91 -20.43 7.29 15.41
C SER A 91 -20.52 7.28 13.89
N GLY A 92 -19.92 6.27 13.23
CA GLY A 92 -19.85 6.22 11.77
C GLY A 92 -21.22 6.00 11.14
N SER A 93 -21.48 6.71 10.03
CA SER A 93 -22.63 6.49 9.17
C SER A 93 -22.31 5.48 8.06
N LEU A 94 -23.34 4.94 7.41
CA LEU A 94 -23.18 4.06 6.25
C LEU A 94 -22.38 4.75 5.14
N SER A 95 -22.66 6.03 4.86
CA SER A 95 -21.92 6.79 3.83
C SER A 95 -20.43 6.95 4.17
N GLN A 96 -20.08 7.14 5.43
CA GLN A 96 -18.67 7.21 5.84
C GLN A 96 -17.96 5.85 5.75
N ILE A 97 -18.66 4.74 6.03
CA ILE A 97 -18.10 3.40 5.78
C ILE A 97 -17.93 3.13 4.28
N GLN A 98 -18.91 3.51 3.46
CA GLN A 98 -18.77 3.41 2.00
C GLN A 98 -17.55 4.21 1.51
N GLU A 99 -17.41 5.46 1.96
CA GLU A 99 -16.28 6.32 1.63
C GLU A 99 -14.94 5.71 2.09
N PHE A 100 -14.87 5.18 3.32
CA PHE A 100 -13.71 4.44 3.82
C PHE A 100 -13.35 3.24 2.93
N CYS A 101 -14.33 2.46 2.46
CA CYS A 101 -14.10 1.35 1.53
C CYS A 101 -13.57 1.82 0.18
N VAL A 102 -14.07 2.97 -0.32
CA VAL A 102 -13.53 3.59 -1.53
C VAL A 102 -12.04 3.92 -1.35
N HIS A 103 -11.66 4.59 -0.27
CA HIS A 103 -10.26 4.89 0.04
C HIS A 103 -9.39 3.62 0.10
N ARG A 104 -9.86 2.58 0.78
CA ARG A 104 -9.11 1.33 0.94
C ARG A 104 -9.08 0.46 -0.32
N SER A 105 -9.89 0.76 -1.34
CA SER A 105 -9.97 -0.05 -2.56
C SER A 105 -8.61 -0.17 -3.27
N ALA A 106 -7.84 0.92 -3.40
CA ALA A 106 -6.52 0.90 -4.02
C ALA A 106 -5.50 0.05 -3.23
N TYR A 107 -5.67 -0.08 -1.90
CA TYR A 107 -4.83 -0.92 -1.07
C TYR A 107 -5.30 -2.37 -1.10
N GLN A 108 -6.53 -2.65 -0.73
CA GLN A 108 -7.05 -3.99 -0.47
C GLN A 108 -7.22 -4.84 -1.75
N ARG A 109 -7.50 -4.19 -2.90
CA ARG A 109 -7.66 -4.91 -4.18
C ARG A 109 -6.35 -5.52 -4.72
N LYS A 110 -5.18 -5.16 -4.16
CA LYS A 110 -3.85 -5.70 -4.50
C LYS A 110 -2.96 -5.93 -3.26
N VAL A 111 -3.56 -6.23 -2.09
CA VAL A 111 -2.84 -6.33 -0.81
C VAL A 111 -1.65 -7.29 -0.86
N ALA A 112 -1.82 -8.50 -1.38
CA ALA A 112 -0.78 -9.50 -1.49
C ALA A 112 0.31 -9.15 -2.52
N ASP A 113 -0.09 -8.58 -3.66
CA ASP A 113 0.79 -8.42 -4.82
C ASP A 113 2.05 -7.58 -4.49
N ARG A 114 1.93 -6.58 -3.60
CA ARG A 114 3.00 -5.65 -3.26
C ARG A 114 4.08 -6.25 -2.34
N HIS A 115 3.68 -7.07 -1.38
CA HIS A 115 4.62 -7.74 -0.50
C HIS A 115 5.27 -8.94 -1.17
N THR A 116 4.52 -9.67 -2.00
CA THR A 116 5.02 -10.84 -2.73
C THR A 116 6.18 -10.50 -3.66
N ILE A 117 6.20 -9.32 -4.27
CA ILE A 117 7.28 -8.90 -5.18
C ILE A 117 8.65 -8.85 -4.48
N ALA A 118 8.68 -8.69 -3.16
CA ALA A 118 9.91 -8.62 -2.39
C ALA A 118 10.40 -9.97 -1.86
N VAL A 119 9.60 -11.04 -1.95
CA VAL A 119 10.01 -12.38 -1.47
C VAL A 119 11.39 -12.79 -2.01
N PRO A 120 11.70 -12.65 -3.33
CA PRO A 120 13.01 -13.00 -3.85
C PRO A 120 14.16 -12.11 -3.35
N SER A 121 13.87 -11.03 -2.63
CA SER A 121 14.88 -10.12 -2.06
C SER A 121 15.27 -10.50 -0.63
N LEU A 122 14.55 -11.43 -0.03
CA LEU A 122 14.80 -12.02 1.29
C LEU A 122 15.56 -13.35 1.16
N SER A 123 15.98 -13.92 2.28
CA SER A 123 16.64 -15.22 2.31
C SER A 123 16.37 -15.94 3.63
N GLY A 124 16.49 -17.29 3.62
CA GLY A 124 16.34 -18.11 4.80
C GLY A 124 14.96 -18.01 5.46
N ASP A 125 14.93 -17.96 6.77
CA ASP A 125 13.67 -17.97 7.54
C ASP A 125 12.81 -16.73 7.31
N ALA A 126 13.42 -15.58 6.96
CA ALA A 126 12.68 -14.37 6.61
C ALA A 126 11.89 -14.53 5.29
N GLU A 127 12.51 -15.18 4.27
CA GLU A 127 11.84 -15.50 3.01
C GLU A 127 10.65 -16.44 3.24
N VAL A 128 10.86 -17.51 4.03
CA VAL A 128 9.83 -18.50 4.34
C VAL A 128 8.66 -17.86 5.11
N ALA A 129 8.95 -17.05 6.13
CA ALA A 129 7.93 -16.38 6.92
C ALA A 129 7.11 -15.37 6.08
N MET A 130 7.78 -14.61 5.20
CA MET A 130 7.09 -13.72 4.26
C MET A 130 6.17 -14.51 3.32
N ALA A 131 6.65 -15.61 2.75
CA ALA A 131 5.86 -16.44 1.85
C ALA A 131 4.65 -17.09 2.56
N GLU A 132 4.78 -17.45 3.83
CA GLU A 132 3.70 -18.01 4.65
C GLU A 132 2.57 -16.98 4.85
N ILE A 133 2.90 -15.73 5.21
CA ILE A 133 1.93 -14.64 5.33
C ILE A 133 1.25 -14.38 3.98
N GLN A 134 2.02 -14.32 2.91
CA GLN A 134 1.47 -14.06 1.57
C GLN A 134 0.58 -15.22 1.08
N PHE A 135 0.87 -16.47 1.45
CA PHE A 135 0.01 -17.59 1.13
C PHE A 135 -1.40 -17.44 1.70
N ASP A 136 -1.52 -16.87 2.89
CA ASP A 136 -2.81 -16.55 3.51
C ASP A 136 -3.53 -15.41 2.76
N ASP A 137 -2.83 -14.36 2.39
CA ASP A 137 -3.38 -13.25 1.59
C ASP A 137 -3.91 -13.71 0.22
N TYR A 138 -3.25 -14.71 -0.38
CA TYR A 138 -3.72 -15.34 -1.62
C TYR A 138 -4.83 -16.38 -1.40
N GLY A 139 -5.31 -16.59 -0.16
CA GLY A 139 -6.47 -17.39 0.15
C GLY A 139 -6.21 -18.89 0.31
N ARG A 140 -5.00 -19.29 0.70
CA ARG A 140 -4.64 -20.69 1.02
C ARG A 140 -5.11 -21.70 -0.02
N SER A 141 -4.79 -21.48 -1.28
CA SER A 141 -5.22 -22.35 -2.41
C SER A 141 -6.67 -22.15 -2.86
N SER A 142 -7.40 -21.13 -2.37
CA SER A 142 -8.76 -20.81 -2.80
C SER A 142 -8.85 -19.41 -3.37
N ALA A 143 -9.22 -19.30 -4.65
CA ALA A 143 -9.44 -17.97 -5.27
C ALA A 143 -10.55 -17.16 -4.58
N VAL A 144 -11.54 -17.84 -4.01
CA VAL A 144 -12.65 -17.22 -3.26
C VAL A 144 -12.17 -16.68 -1.91
N GLY A 145 -11.14 -17.30 -1.33
CA GLY A 145 -10.54 -16.90 -0.04
C GLY A 145 -9.52 -15.75 -0.16
N ARG A 146 -9.16 -15.30 -1.37
CA ARG A 146 -8.23 -14.18 -1.53
C ARG A 146 -8.75 -12.93 -0.85
N ARG A 147 -7.92 -12.27 -0.04
CA ARG A 147 -8.31 -11.01 0.63
C ARG A 147 -8.85 -9.98 -0.35
N SER A 148 -8.24 -9.83 -1.52
CA SER A 148 -8.71 -8.92 -2.56
C SER A 148 -10.10 -9.26 -3.13
N THR A 149 -10.48 -10.54 -3.18
CA THR A 149 -11.83 -11.00 -3.61
C THR A 149 -12.84 -10.72 -2.51
N LEU A 150 -12.52 -11.06 -1.27
CA LEU A 150 -13.40 -10.81 -0.12
C LEU A 150 -13.70 -9.32 0.06
N PHE A 151 -12.69 -8.47 -0.16
CA PHE A 151 -12.90 -7.02 -0.13
C PHE A 151 -13.80 -6.53 -1.27
N ALA A 152 -13.68 -7.10 -2.48
CA ALA A 152 -14.60 -6.81 -3.58
C ALA A 152 -16.05 -7.19 -3.27
N ASP A 153 -16.24 -8.35 -2.61
CA ASP A 153 -17.56 -8.79 -2.17
C ASP A 153 -18.16 -7.81 -1.16
N THR A 154 -17.35 -7.30 -0.22
CA THR A 154 -17.76 -6.25 0.73
C THR A 154 -18.14 -4.96 0.02
N MET A 155 -17.33 -4.48 -0.94
CA MET A 155 -17.67 -3.30 -1.74
C MET A 155 -19.01 -3.48 -2.46
N THR A 156 -19.22 -4.62 -3.10
CA THR A 156 -20.47 -4.95 -3.78
C THR A 156 -21.66 -4.97 -2.82
N ALA A 157 -21.51 -5.55 -1.63
CA ALA A 157 -22.54 -5.57 -0.60
C ALA A 157 -22.90 -4.18 -0.08
N LEU A 158 -21.94 -3.25 -0.13
CA LEU A 158 -22.13 -1.83 0.21
C LEU A 158 -22.69 -1.00 -0.97
N GLY A 159 -22.97 -1.62 -2.11
CA GLY A 159 -23.47 -0.93 -3.32
C GLY A 159 -22.40 -0.13 -4.07
N LEU A 160 -21.11 -0.44 -3.83
CA LEU A 160 -19.98 0.20 -4.50
C LEU A 160 -19.52 -0.59 -5.73
N ASP A 161 -18.94 0.10 -6.70
CA ASP A 161 -18.26 -0.55 -7.82
C ASP A 161 -17.00 -1.27 -7.32
N SER A 162 -16.97 -2.58 -7.47
CA SER A 162 -15.83 -3.41 -7.05
C SER A 162 -14.80 -3.63 -8.16
N ALA A 163 -14.91 -2.97 -9.31
CA ALA A 163 -13.89 -3.04 -10.36
C ALA A 163 -12.54 -2.51 -9.87
N TYR A 164 -11.48 -3.11 -10.36
CA TYR A 164 -10.13 -2.69 -9.99
C TYR A 164 -9.83 -1.28 -10.51
N GLY A 165 -9.47 -0.36 -9.61
CA GLY A 165 -9.17 1.03 -9.96
C GLY A 165 -10.38 1.92 -10.20
N ALA A 166 -11.61 1.46 -9.95
CA ALA A 166 -12.84 2.20 -10.23
C ALA A 166 -12.88 3.61 -9.63
N TYR A 167 -12.21 3.82 -8.51
CA TYR A 167 -12.23 5.09 -7.77
C TYR A 167 -10.89 5.82 -7.76
N LEU A 168 -9.94 5.46 -8.63
CA LEU A 168 -8.58 6.02 -8.58
C LEU A 168 -8.58 7.54 -8.65
N ASP A 169 -9.45 8.12 -9.47
CA ASP A 169 -9.57 9.58 -9.68
C ASP A 169 -10.19 10.31 -8.48
N GLU A 170 -10.80 9.58 -7.55
CA GLU A 170 -11.41 10.13 -6.35
C GLU A 170 -10.49 10.05 -5.13
N LEU A 171 -9.32 9.38 -5.25
CA LEU A 171 -8.43 9.14 -4.11
C LEU A 171 -7.48 10.33 -3.89
N PRO A 172 -7.50 10.96 -2.69
CA PRO A 172 -6.60 12.05 -2.35
C PRO A 172 -5.18 11.56 -2.06
N GLY A 173 -4.22 12.50 -2.06
CA GLY A 173 -2.82 12.24 -1.79
C GLY A 173 -2.55 11.41 -0.52
N PRO A 174 -3.13 11.71 0.65
CA PRO A 174 -2.92 10.90 1.86
C PRO A 174 -3.35 9.43 1.72
N THR A 175 -4.37 9.15 0.92
CA THR A 175 -4.78 7.76 0.62
C THR A 175 -3.77 7.07 -0.27
N LEU A 176 -3.37 7.72 -1.37
CA LEU A 176 -2.40 7.16 -2.30
C LEU A 176 -1.03 6.98 -1.66
N ALA A 177 -0.63 7.83 -0.71
CA ALA A 177 0.61 7.69 0.04
C ALA A 177 0.71 6.35 0.78
N THR A 178 -0.41 5.83 1.35
CA THR A 178 -0.41 4.51 2.01
C THR A 178 -0.12 3.37 1.04
N VAL A 179 -0.59 3.49 -0.20
CA VAL A 179 -0.41 2.49 -1.27
C VAL A 179 0.98 2.60 -1.89
N ASN A 180 1.45 3.83 -2.10
CA ASN A 180 2.73 4.12 -2.73
C ASN A 180 3.90 3.75 -1.83
N LEU A 181 3.76 3.91 -0.51
CA LEU A 181 4.78 3.54 0.46
C LEU A 181 5.19 2.07 0.31
N VAL A 182 4.23 1.16 0.35
CA VAL A 182 4.51 -0.28 0.24
C VAL A 182 4.99 -0.65 -1.15
N SER A 183 4.51 0.02 -2.20
CA SER A 183 4.99 -0.21 -3.58
C SER A 183 6.44 0.24 -3.76
N MET A 184 6.81 1.41 -3.22
CA MET A 184 8.19 1.89 -3.21
C MET A 184 9.13 0.90 -2.51
N PHE A 185 8.75 0.44 -1.33
CA PHE A 185 9.57 -0.52 -0.59
C PHE A 185 9.68 -1.87 -1.31
N GLY A 186 8.60 -2.37 -1.90
CA GLY A 186 8.56 -3.66 -2.59
C GLY A 186 9.34 -3.67 -3.91
N LEU A 187 9.27 -2.60 -4.69
CA LEU A 187 9.94 -2.52 -5.99
C LEU A 187 11.46 -2.28 -5.90
N HIS A 188 11.94 -1.77 -4.76
CA HIS A 188 13.36 -1.50 -4.56
C HIS A 188 14.00 -2.48 -3.57
N ARG A 189 14.82 -3.40 -4.04
CA ARG A 189 15.54 -4.37 -3.20
C ARG A 189 16.26 -3.71 -2.00
N ARG A 190 16.78 -2.49 -2.15
CA ARG A 190 17.43 -1.74 -1.07
C ARG A 190 16.52 -1.51 0.14
N TRP A 191 15.19 -1.47 -0.06
CA TRP A 191 14.19 -1.22 0.96
C TRP A 191 13.52 -2.51 1.49
N ARG A 192 14.08 -3.70 1.23
CA ARG A 192 13.50 -4.97 1.68
C ARG A 192 13.24 -5.03 3.18
N ALA A 193 14.14 -4.47 4.00
CA ALA A 193 13.94 -4.41 5.44
C ALA A 193 12.85 -3.41 5.85
N ALA A 194 12.75 -2.26 5.18
CA ALA A 194 11.66 -1.32 5.39
C ALA A 194 10.31 -1.95 5.02
N LEU A 195 10.26 -2.78 3.98
CA LEU A 195 9.05 -3.54 3.65
C LEU A 195 8.69 -4.56 4.72
N VAL A 196 9.68 -5.27 5.29
CA VAL A 196 9.47 -6.18 6.43
C VAL A 196 8.90 -5.42 7.63
N GLY A 197 9.49 -4.26 7.97
CA GLY A 197 8.99 -3.40 9.05
C GLY A 197 7.56 -2.90 8.81
N HIS A 198 7.25 -2.50 7.58
CA HIS A 198 5.91 -2.11 7.16
C HIS A 198 4.91 -3.25 7.38
N LEU A 199 5.18 -4.45 6.83
CA LEU A 199 4.28 -5.59 6.94
C LEU A 199 4.09 -6.01 8.40
N ALA A 200 5.18 -6.16 9.16
CA ALA A 200 5.11 -6.56 10.56
C ALA A 200 4.28 -5.59 11.40
N THR A 201 4.47 -4.29 11.21
CA THR A 201 3.68 -3.26 11.90
C THR A 201 2.21 -3.38 11.54
N PHE A 202 1.90 -3.58 10.26
CA PHE A 202 0.52 -3.72 9.78
C PHE A 202 -0.14 -4.96 10.41
N GLU A 203 0.51 -6.12 10.37
CA GLU A 203 -0.02 -7.37 10.95
C GLU A 203 -0.18 -7.28 12.48
N MET A 204 0.77 -6.68 13.18
CA MET A 204 0.72 -6.54 14.64
C MET A 204 -0.35 -5.54 15.12
N SER A 205 -0.69 -4.52 14.31
CA SER A 205 -1.58 -3.43 14.70
C SER A 205 -2.99 -3.54 14.14
N SER A 206 -3.27 -4.44 13.19
CA SER A 206 -4.53 -4.46 12.43
C SER A 206 -5.67 -5.21 13.11
N ILE A 207 -5.42 -6.15 14.02
CA ILE A 207 -6.44 -7.05 14.60
C ILE A 207 -7.58 -6.26 15.24
N ALA A 208 -7.29 -5.40 16.20
CA ALA A 208 -8.32 -4.65 16.91
C ALA A 208 -9.08 -3.64 16.01
N PRO A 209 -8.45 -2.89 15.09
CA PRO A 209 -9.16 -2.10 14.09
C PRO A 209 -10.11 -2.92 13.21
N VAL A 210 -9.68 -4.07 12.70
CA VAL A 210 -10.50 -4.93 11.84
C VAL A 210 -11.74 -5.45 12.57
N GLU A 211 -11.60 -5.90 13.82
CA GLU A 211 -12.75 -6.27 14.65
C GLU A 211 -13.75 -5.13 14.81
N ARG A 212 -13.28 -3.88 14.96
CA ARG A 212 -14.15 -2.71 15.05
C ARG A 212 -14.86 -2.42 13.74
N TYR A 213 -14.18 -2.54 12.60
CA TYR A 213 -14.80 -2.37 11.27
C TYR A 213 -15.87 -3.43 11.02
N SER A 214 -15.61 -4.71 11.34
CA SER A 214 -16.61 -5.78 11.26
C SER A 214 -17.86 -5.47 12.08
N ARG A 215 -17.66 -5.02 13.33
CA ARG A 215 -18.78 -4.63 14.22
C ARG A 215 -19.54 -3.41 13.70
N ALA A 216 -18.83 -2.41 13.15
CA ALA A 216 -19.46 -1.23 12.57
C ALA A 216 -20.36 -1.60 11.38
N LEU A 217 -19.87 -2.45 10.47
CA LEU A 217 -20.65 -2.98 9.35
C LEU A 217 -21.89 -3.76 9.83
N ALA A 218 -21.73 -4.61 10.86
CA ALA A 218 -22.84 -5.35 11.45
C ALA A 218 -23.92 -4.45 12.04
N HIS A 219 -23.54 -3.40 12.76
CA HIS A 219 -24.45 -2.41 13.34
C HIS A 219 -25.26 -1.66 12.28
N LEU A 220 -24.68 -1.41 11.11
CA LEU A 220 -25.34 -0.71 10.00
C LEU A 220 -26.21 -1.62 9.13
N GLY A 221 -26.31 -2.90 9.47
CA GLY A 221 -27.25 -3.82 8.81
C GLY A 221 -26.85 -4.20 7.39
N THR A 222 -25.56 -4.16 7.05
CA THR A 222 -25.05 -4.49 5.71
C THR A 222 -25.20 -5.96 5.31
N GLY A 223 -25.76 -6.78 6.22
CA GLY A 223 -25.98 -8.21 5.99
C GLY A 223 -24.72 -9.05 5.98
N ARG A 224 -24.87 -10.39 5.81
CA ARG A 224 -23.73 -11.33 5.87
C ARG A 224 -22.68 -11.10 4.79
N GLY A 225 -23.02 -10.49 3.66
CA GLY A 225 -22.07 -10.19 2.59
C GLY A 225 -21.13 -9.04 2.91
N GLY A 226 -21.61 -8.02 3.65
CA GLY A 226 -20.81 -6.84 4.01
C GLY A 226 -19.71 -7.10 5.03
N ASN A 227 -19.88 -8.14 5.86
CA ASN A 227 -18.92 -8.44 6.93
C ASN A 227 -17.89 -9.51 6.53
N ARG A 228 -18.05 -10.15 5.37
CA ARG A 228 -17.28 -11.35 5.03
C ARG A 228 -15.76 -11.11 4.97
N PHE A 229 -15.33 -9.95 4.49
CA PHE A 229 -13.91 -9.60 4.46
C PHE A 229 -13.34 -9.50 5.87
N ASP A 230 -13.99 -8.72 6.74
CA ASP A 230 -13.53 -8.49 8.09
C ASP A 230 -13.66 -9.75 8.94
N ASP A 231 -14.75 -10.52 8.78
CA ASP A 231 -14.94 -11.81 9.49
C ASP A 231 -13.84 -12.82 9.13
N VAL A 232 -13.43 -12.89 7.86
CA VAL A 232 -12.34 -13.76 7.42
C VAL A 232 -10.98 -13.22 7.90
N GLN A 233 -10.79 -11.92 7.95
CA GLN A 233 -9.57 -11.32 8.47
C GLN A 233 -9.45 -11.49 9.99
N VAL A 234 -10.56 -11.40 10.73
CA VAL A 234 -10.63 -11.68 12.18
C VAL A 234 -10.47 -13.17 12.45
N ALA A 235 -11.13 -14.03 11.65
CA ALA A 235 -11.02 -15.48 11.76
C ALA A 235 -9.73 -16.03 11.09
N GLY A 236 -9.17 -15.27 10.18
CA GLY A 236 -7.88 -15.53 9.55
C GLY A 236 -6.80 -15.45 10.63
N ASN A 237 -5.76 -16.02 10.51
CA ASN A 237 -4.68 -16.40 11.36
C ASN A 237 -4.30 -15.36 12.47
N PRO A 238 -4.75 -15.50 13.71
CA PRO A 238 -4.20 -14.73 14.83
C PRO A 238 -2.68 -14.90 14.98
N GLY A 239 -2.12 -15.89 14.27
CA GLY A 239 -0.70 -16.18 14.20
C GLY A 239 0.08 -15.27 13.24
N ASP A 240 -0.55 -14.58 12.26
CA ASP A 240 0.21 -13.77 11.28
C ASP A 240 0.98 -12.63 11.96
N GLY A 241 0.39 -11.97 12.95
CA GLY A 241 1.10 -10.99 13.76
C GLY A 241 2.26 -11.58 14.57
N ALA A 242 2.12 -12.82 15.07
CA ALA A 242 3.20 -13.54 15.76
C ALA A 242 4.29 -14.00 14.77
N ILE A 243 3.91 -14.53 13.60
CA ILE A 243 4.84 -14.91 12.53
C ILE A 243 5.61 -13.65 12.06
N ALA A 244 4.92 -12.55 11.85
CA ALA A 244 5.56 -11.30 11.43
C ALA A 244 6.57 -10.80 12.47
N ARG A 245 6.20 -10.78 13.77
CA ARG A 245 7.06 -10.34 14.83
C ARG A 245 8.20 -11.33 15.16
N ASP A 246 7.86 -12.60 15.38
CA ASP A 246 8.79 -13.54 16.01
C ASP A 246 9.69 -14.24 14.98
N ARG A 247 9.25 -14.40 13.75
CA ARG A 247 10.03 -15.08 12.69
C ARG A 247 10.53 -14.12 11.61
N LEU A 248 9.64 -13.37 10.97
CA LEU A 248 10.02 -12.50 9.85
C LEU A 248 10.99 -11.40 10.27
N VAL A 249 10.63 -10.66 11.33
CA VAL A 249 11.42 -9.51 11.82
C VAL A 249 12.74 -9.97 12.42
N ALA A 250 12.71 -11.00 13.29
CA ALA A 250 13.92 -11.54 13.91
C ALA A 250 14.88 -12.09 12.86
N ALA A 251 14.42 -12.96 11.95
CA ALA A 251 15.25 -13.57 10.93
C ALA A 251 15.85 -12.54 9.95
N ALA A 252 15.10 -11.49 9.60
CA ALA A 252 15.61 -10.43 8.73
C ALA A 252 16.79 -9.68 9.35
N VAL A 253 16.71 -9.38 10.66
CA VAL A 253 17.80 -8.67 11.37
C VAL A 253 18.96 -9.61 11.75
N GLU A 254 18.69 -10.88 12.08
CA GLU A 254 19.74 -11.86 12.33
C GLU A 254 20.59 -12.11 11.08
N THR A 255 19.95 -12.20 9.92
CA THR A 255 20.64 -12.41 8.64
C THR A 255 21.42 -11.17 8.20
N GLU A 256 20.85 -9.99 8.38
CA GLU A 256 21.41 -8.71 7.93
C GLU A 256 21.26 -7.64 9.03
N PRO A 257 22.09 -7.67 10.10
CA PRO A 257 21.96 -6.76 11.25
C PRO A 257 22.02 -5.26 10.90
N HIS A 258 22.72 -4.91 9.82
CA HIS A 258 22.84 -3.54 9.33
C HIS A 258 21.54 -2.94 8.78
N LEU A 259 20.54 -3.77 8.55
CA LEU A 259 19.22 -3.35 8.04
C LEU A 259 18.20 -3.04 9.15
N ARG A 260 18.60 -3.11 10.41
CA ARG A 260 17.73 -2.83 11.57
C ARG A 260 17.07 -1.46 11.48
N ASP A 261 17.84 -0.44 11.16
CA ASP A 261 17.31 0.93 11.09
C ASP A 261 16.36 1.12 9.92
N ASP A 262 16.60 0.48 8.78
CA ASP A 262 15.68 0.46 7.66
C ASP A 262 14.35 -0.24 8.02
N LEU A 263 14.39 -1.31 8.82
CA LEU A 263 13.19 -2.00 9.30
C LEU A 263 12.35 -1.08 10.20
N LEU A 264 12.98 -0.42 11.17
CA LEU A 264 12.30 0.55 12.04
C LEU A 264 11.79 1.76 11.27
N PHE A 265 12.52 2.22 10.26
CA PHE A 265 12.05 3.26 9.35
C PHE A 265 10.77 2.83 8.62
N GLY A 266 10.72 1.61 8.09
CA GLY A 266 9.52 1.09 7.44
C GLY A 266 8.30 1.03 8.35
N ALA A 267 8.52 0.64 9.61
CA ALA A 267 7.51 0.62 10.65
C ALA A 267 6.99 2.02 11.00
N ALA A 268 7.88 2.98 11.21
CA ALA A 268 7.48 4.36 11.49
C ALA A 268 6.80 5.03 10.30
N ALA A 269 7.27 4.76 9.08
CA ALA A 269 6.69 5.32 7.87
C ALA A 269 5.24 4.86 7.66
N VAL A 270 4.92 3.57 7.91
CA VAL A 270 3.53 3.11 7.80
C VAL A 270 2.65 3.73 8.88
N LEU A 271 3.12 3.85 10.12
CA LEU A 271 2.36 4.52 11.18
C LEU A 271 2.07 5.98 10.83
N LEU A 272 3.06 6.69 10.28
CA LEU A 272 2.92 8.08 9.84
C LEU A 272 1.88 8.25 8.73
N VAL A 273 1.98 7.47 7.66
CA VAL A 273 1.03 7.62 6.53
C VAL A 273 -0.38 7.18 6.91
N GLU A 274 -0.53 6.17 7.77
CA GLU A 274 -1.83 5.74 8.30
C GLU A 274 -2.44 6.78 9.24
N GLU A 275 -1.63 7.45 10.07
CA GLU A 275 -2.10 8.58 10.88
C GLU A 275 -2.59 9.74 10.00
N ARG A 276 -1.82 10.13 8.99
CA ARG A 276 -2.20 11.19 8.06
C ARG A 276 -3.46 10.84 7.28
N PHE A 277 -3.59 9.60 6.86
CA PHE A 277 -4.79 9.07 6.24
C PHE A 277 -6.00 9.18 7.17
N ALA A 278 -5.89 8.68 8.40
CA ALA A 278 -6.98 8.73 9.37
C ALA A 278 -7.41 10.18 9.70
N ARG A 279 -6.43 11.06 9.89
CA ARG A 279 -6.67 12.49 10.15
C ARG A 279 -7.39 13.15 8.98
N HIS A 280 -6.97 12.89 7.75
CA HIS A 280 -7.60 13.44 6.55
C HIS A 280 -9.11 13.10 6.48
N LEU A 281 -9.49 11.85 6.73
CA LEU A 281 -10.89 11.42 6.72
C LEU A 281 -11.67 12.10 7.86
N LEU A 282 -11.13 12.02 9.08
CA LEU A 282 -11.81 12.53 10.26
C LEU A 282 -11.99 14.05 10.23
N ASP A 283 -11.00 14.81 9.75
CA ASP A 283 -11.08 16.25 9.59
C ASP A 283 -12.16 16.65 8.57
N ALA A 284 -12.24 15.96 7.43
CA ALA A 284 -13.30 16.18 6.45
C ALA A 284 -14.69 15.86 7.03
N TRP A 285 -14.83 14.70 7.66
CA TRP A 285 -16.09 14.25 8.22
C TRP A 285 -16.56 15.10 9.41
N SER A 286 -15.63 15.67 10.20
CA SER A 286 -15.96 16.56 11.33
C SER A 286 -16.70 17.82 10.91
N VAL A 287 -16.48 18.26 9.67
CA VAL A 287 -17.16 19.43 9.08
C VAL A 287 -18.22 19.05 8.03
N GLY A 288 -18.65 17.80 8.03
CA GLY A 288 -19.71 17.29 7.16
C GLY A 288 -19.37 17.25 5.67
N ARG A 289 -18.06 17.15 5.33
CA ARG A 289 -17.61 17.05 3.95
C ARG A 289 -17.13 15.64 3.62
N SER A 290 -17.19 15.28 2.34
CA SER A 290 -16.48 14.09 1.84
C SER A 290 -14.97 14.31 1.93
N SER A 291 -14.23 13.24 2.24
CA SER A 291 -12.77 13.21 2.21
C SER A 291 -12.23 12.77 0.84
N LEU A 292 -13.10 12.36 -0.08
CA LEU A 292 -12.76 12.04 -1.46
C LEU A 292 -12.59 13.32 -2.29
N VAL A 293 -11.81 13.21 -3.36
CA VAL A 293 -11.69 14.26 -4.38
C VAL A 293 -12.96 14.25 -5.23
N PRO A 294 -13.61 15.40 -5.50
CA PRO A 294 -14.78 15.44 -6.36
C PRO A 294 -14.47 14.83 -7.73
N PRO A 295 -15.34 13.94 -8.26
CA PRO A 295 -15.18 13.41 -9.61
C PRO A 295 -15.17 14.55 -10.63
N GLY A 296 -14.15 14.62 -11.50
CA GLY A 296 -14.04 15.65 -12.52
C GLY A 296 -12.67 16.33 -12.63
N LEU A 297 -11.70 16.00 -11.79
CA LEU A 297 -10.30 16.31 -12.08
C LEU A 297 -9.84 15.31 -13.16
N ASP A 298 -9.88 15.76 -14.42
CA ASP A 298 -9.43 14.97 -15.57
C ASP A 298 -7.97 14.54 -15.35
N LEU A 299 -7.73 13.23 -15.24
CA LEU A 299 -6.40 12.63 -15.09
C LEU A 299 -5.45 13.13 -16.19
N CYS A 300 -5.97 13.33 -17.41
CA CYS A 300 -5.24 13.91 -18.53
C CYS A 300 -4.86 15.36 -18.27
N ALA A 301 -5.68 16.14 -17.58
CA ALA A 301 -5.38 17.52 -17.21
C ALA A 301 -4.35 17.60 -16.07
N ALA A 302 -4.33 16.63 -15.14
CA ALA A 302 -3.31 16.54 -14.09
C ALA A 302 -1.95 16.17 -14.68
N LEU A 303 -1.89 15.19 -15.58
CA LEU A 303 -0.66 14.80 -16.28
C LEU A 303 -0.16 15.89 -17.26
N GLY A 304 -1.07 16.64 -17.90
CA GLY A 304 -0.74 17.73 -18.84
C GLY A 304 -0.17 18.98 -18.17
N ARG A 305 -0.41 19.20 -16.87
CA ARG A 305 0.17 20.34 -16.12
C ARG A 305 1.68 20.19 -15.84
N HIS A 306 2.24 19.01 -15.95
CA HIS A 306 3.67 18.73 -15.80
C HIS A 306 4.41 18.57 -17.13
N ASN A 307 4.04 19.37 -18.14
CA ASN A 307 4.79 19.58 -19.39
C ASN A 307 5.41 18.27 -19.98
N LEU A 308 4.54 17.27 -20.26
CA LEU A 308 4.93 16.04 -20.94
C LEU A 308 5.13 16.26 -22.47
N ASP A 309 5.14 17.49 -22.95
CA ASP A 309 5.31 17.86 -24.37
C ASP A 309 6.63 17.40 -25.01
N GLY A 310 7.51 16.75 -24.24
CA GLY A 310 8.77 16.18 -24.69
C GLY A 310 8.84 14.65 -24.73
N LEU A 311 7.79 13.94 -24.30
CA LEU A 311 7.78 12.48 -24.33
C LEU A 311 7.23 11.99 -25.68
N ASP A 312 8.10 11.49 -26.54
CA ASP A 312 7.72 10.75 -27.75
C ASP A 312 6.85 9.54 -27.33
N PRO A 313 5.60 9.40 -27.82
CA PRO A 313 4.74 8.27 -27.49
C PRO A 313 5.23 6.91 -27.99
N SER A 314 6.35 6.87 -28.69
CA SER A 314 6.98 5.64 -29.15
C SER A 314 8.08 5.21 -28.19
N PRO A 315 8.06 3.98 -27.62
CA PRO A 315 9.20 3.47 -26.86
C PRO A 315 10.46 3.49 -27.72
N SER A 316 11.49 4.18 -27.28
CA SER A 316 12.78 4.29 -27.98
C SER A 316 13.34 2.89 -28.25
N GLY A 317 13.22 2.48 -29.49
CA GLY A 317 13.71 1.34 -30.19
C GLY A 317 14.50 0.27 -29.43
N PHE A 318 13.87 -0.86 -29.15
CA PHE A 318 14.58 -2.14 -29.26
C PHE A 318 14.85 -2.39 -30.75
N GLY A 319 16.10 -2.23 -31.15
CA GLY A 319 16.53 -2.42 -32.52
C GLY A 319 16.09 -3.78 -33.07
N ARG A 320 15.37 -3.77 -34.18
CA ARG A 320 15.16 -4.97 -34.98
C ARG A 320 16.55 -5.41 -35.41
N GLY A 321 17.01 -6.56 -34.88
CA GLY A 321 18.21 -7.22 -35.30
C GLY A 321 18.17 -7.41 -36.82
N ALA A 322 19.23 -6.97 -37.48
CA ALA A 322 19.46 -7.11 -38.91
C ALA A 322 19.30 -8.57 -39.33
N SER A 323 18.41 -8.84 -40.26
CA SER A 323 18.36 -10.07 -41.04
C SER A 323 19.69 -10.23 -41.78
N GLY A 324 20.44 -11.28 -41.41
CA GLY A 324 21.64 -11.68 -42.12
C GLY A 324 21.33 -12.15 -43.54
N PRO A 325 22.33 -12.10 -44.43
CA PRO A 325 22.11 -12.37 -45.85
C PRO A 325 21.86 -13.87 -46.14
N GLU A 326 20.84 -14.14 -46.95
CA GLU A 326 20.63 -15.44 -47.58
C GLU A 326 21.87 -15.86 -48.37
N ASN A 327 22.43 -16.97 -48.01
CA ASN A 327 23.46 -17.64 -48.80
C ASN A 327 22.78 -18.60 -49.80
N ARG A 328 22.75 -18.20 -51.07
CA ARG A 328 22.48 -19.11 -52.19
C ARG A 328 23.76 -19.86 -52.54
N SER A 329 23.77 -21.12 -52.43
CA SER A 329 24.38 -22.12 -53.36
C SER A 329 23.96 -23.53 -52.92
#